data_bbc949e4f670961c2576702ddbff09fb
#
_entry.id   bbc949e4f670961c2576702ddbff09fb
#
_cell.length_a   1.000
_cell.length_b   1.000
_cell.length_c   1.000
_cell.angle_alpha   90.00
_cell.angle_beta   90.00
_cell.angle_gamma   90.00
#
_symmetry.space_group_name_H-M   'P 1'
#
loop_
_entity.id
_entity.type
_entity.pdbx_description
1 polymer ?
#
loop_
_entity_poly.entity_id
_entity_poly.type
_entity_poly.pdbx_seq_one_letter_code
_entity_poly.pdbx_strand_id
1 'polypeptide(L)'
;MPNWCYNRVTAYGDEDKLKKIEKIFESKTPFNDIFPMPDWKNTPNENGELPILKQEFNKDGSLFYETYNFPSGKNDDRWYHWCVENWDTKWEPDVLGIEVQDYDTLEISFNTAWSPPEGVIAKLREKFPELTFQCFYDEPGCEIAGYY
;
A
#
# COMPACT_ATOMS: atom_id res chain seq x y z
N MET A 1 -4.78 -10.83 -13.26
CA MET A 1 -3.70 -9.82 -13.22
C MET A 1 -4.31 -8.44 -13.30
N PRO A 2 -3.99 -7.54 -12.37
CA PRO A 2 -4.49 -6.18 -12.45
C PRO A 2 -3.80 -5.39 -13.57
N ASN A 3 -4.46 -4.36 -14.07
CA ASN A 3 -3.78 -3.33 -14.81
C ASN A 3 -2.88 -2.57 -13.84
N TRP A 4 -1.63 -2.38 -14.19
CA TRP A 4 -0.71 -1.65 -13.35
C TRP A 4 -0.79 -0.15 -13.60
N CYS A 5 -0.88 0.58 -12.51
CA CYS A 5 -0.81 2.04 -12.51
C CYS A 5 0.60 2.43 -12.05
N TYR A 6 1.34 3.10 -12.90
CA TYR A 6 2.65 3.64 -12.55
C TYR A 6 2.49 4.92 -11.74
N ASN A 7 3.26 5.06 -10.68
CA ASN A 7 3.25 6.25 -9.85
C ASN A 7 4.65 6.79 -9.65
N ARG A 8 4.77 8.11 -9.64
CA ARG A 8 6.00 8.81 -9.27
C ARG A 8 5.65 9.86 -8.22
N VAL A 9 6.24 9.73 -7.05
CA VAL A 9 6.08 10.67 -5.95
C VAL A 9 7.40 11.39 -5.75
N THR A 10 7.40 12.71 -5.90
CA THR A 10 8.55 13.56 -5.62
C THR A 10 8.26 14.37 -4.37
N ALA A 11 9.11 14.23 -3.36
CA ALA A 11 9.00 14.93 -2.09
C ALA A 11 10.13 15.95 -1.96
N TYR A 12 9.78 17.14 -1.52
CA TYR A 12 10.71 18.26 -1.33
C TYR A 12 10.66 18.76 0.10
N GLY A 13 11.81 19.03 0.69
CA GLY A 13 11.91 19.67 1.98
C GLY A 13 13.07 19.18 2.83
N ASP A 14 12.87 19.13 4.15
CA ASP A 14 13.90 18.80 5.13
C ASP A 14 14.46 17.38 4.92
N GLU A 15 15.79 17.29 4.87
CA GLU A 15 16.50 16.02 4.62
C GLU A 15 16.14 14.94 5.64
N ASP A 16 16.03 15.27 6.92
CA ASP A 16 15.71 14.28 7.96
C ASP A 16 14.32 13.69 7.79
N LYS A 17 13.36 14.49 7.35
CA LYS A 17 12.01 14.04 7.05
C LYS A 17 11.94 13.22 5.78
N LEU A 18 12.70 13.59 4.75
CA LEU A 18 12.82 12.80 3.53
C LEU A 18 13.41 11.42 3.81
N LYS A 19 14.38 11.32 4.72
CA LYS A 19 14.94 10.03 5.16
C LYS A 19 13.90 9.15 5.84
N LYS A 20 12.96 9.72 6.58
CA LYS A 20 11.85 8.97 7.18
C LYS A 20 10.94 8.38 6.10
N ILE A 21 10.63 9.15 5.06
CA ILE A 21 9.82 8.68 3.93
C ILE A 21 10.56 7.58 3.16
N GLU A 22 11.85 7.75 2.93
CA GLU A 22 12.69 6.72 2.29
C GLU A 22 12.58 5.40 3.03
N LYS A 23 12.73 5.41 4.36
CA LYS A 23 12.60 4.21 5.21
C LYS A 23 11.23 3.56 5.12
N ILE A 24 10.17 4.37 5.06
CA ILE A 24 8.80 3.86 4.89
C ILE A 24 8.69 3.05 3.60
N PHE A 25 9.17 3.59 2.49
CA PHE A 25 9.08 2.92 1.19
C PHE A 25 10.08 1.78 0.99
N GLU A 26 11.11 1.69 1.83
CA GLU A 26 12.00 0.53 1.90
C GLU A 26 11.38 -0.64 2.66
N SER A 27 10.36 -0.40 3.45
CA SER A 27 9.66 -1.45 4.18
C SER A 27 8.84 -2.33 3.25
N LYS A 28 8.41 -3.49 3.75
CA LYS A 28 7.55 -4.41 2.99
C LYS A 28 6.10 -3.92 2.89
N THR A 29 5.71 -3.00 3.75
CA THR A 29 4.31 -2.53 3.90
C THR A 29 4.24 -1.01 3.99
N PRO A 30 4.73 -0.26 2.98
CA PRO A 30 4.76 1.20 3.09
C PRO A 30 3.38 1.82 3.23
N PHE A 31 2.35 1.31 2.55
CA PHE A 31 1.00 1.86 2.67
C PHE A 31 0.39 1.60 4.04
N ASN A 32 0.59 0.40 4.58
CA ASN A 32 0.12 0.09 5.93
C ASN A 32 0.86 0.92 6.99
N ASP A 33 2.12 1.23 6.77
CA ASP A 33 2.90 2.09 7.66
C ASP A 33 2.40 3.54 7.65
N ILE A 34 1.93 4.03 6.49
CA ILE A 34 1.38 5.39 6.33
C ILE A 34 -0.06 5.46 6.81
N PHE A 35 -0.89 4.52 6.40
CA PHE A 35 -2.32 4.46 6.68
C PHE A 35 -2.70 3.04 7.12
N PRO A 36 -2.52 2.70 8.41
CA PRO A 36 -2.68 1.34 8.89
C PRO A 36 -4.10 0.78 8.71
N MET A 37 -4.17 -0.46 8.22
CA MET A 37 -5.40 -1.24 8.23
C MET A 37 -5.76 -1.66 9.66
N PRO A 38 -7.04 -1.93 9.94
CA PRO A 38 -7.42 -2.64 11.15
C PRO A 38 -6.72 -4.01 11.25
N ASP A 39 -6.52 -4.49 12.47
CA ASP A 39 -5.99 -5.83 12.71
C ASP A 39 -7.13 -6.85 12.52
N TRP A 40 -7.34 -7.29 11.28
CA TRP A 40 -8.45 -8.14 10.90
C TRP A 40 -8.50 -9.47 11.64
N LYS A 41 -7.35 -10.06 11.96
CA LYS A 41 -7.30 -11.33 12.70
C LYS A 41 -7.88 -11.23 14.10
N ASN A 42 -7.90 -10.03 14.69
CA ASN A 42 -8.45 -9.75 16.00
C ASN A 42 -9.74 -8.92 15.94
N THR A 43 -10.29 -8.71 14.75
CA THR A 43 -11.52 -7.94 14.56
C THR A 43 -12.65 -8.91 14.16
N PRO A 44 -13.67 -9.08 15.00
CA PRO A 44 -14.80 -9.96 14.67
C PRO A 44 -15.62 -9.41 13.50
N ASN A 45 -16.25 -10.33 12.74
CA ASN A 45 -17.19 -9.97 11.70
C ASN A 45 -18.57 -9.60 12.28
N GLU A 46 -19.55 -9.40 11.41
CA GLU A 46 -20.93 -9.04 11.81
C GLU A 46 -21.58 -10.07 12.73
N ASN A 47 -21.17 -11.34 12.64
CA ASN A 47 -21.68 -12.43 13.46
C ASN A 47 -20.85 -12.66 14.74
N GLY A 48 -19.86 -11.80 15.01
CA GLY A 48 -18.98 -11.93 16.17
C GLY A 48 -17.88 -12.99 15.99
N GLU A 49 -17.68 -13.50 14.78
CA GLU A 49 -16.68 -14.54 14.51
C GLU A 49 -15.31 -13.93 14.18
N LEU A 50 -14.25 -14.54 14.71
CA LEU A 50 -12.88 -14.20 14.37
C LEU A 50 -12.37 -15.09 13.24
N PRO A 51 -11.55 -14.56 12.31
CA PRO A 51 -10.96 -15.37 11.26
C PRO A 51 -9.89 -16.31 11.82
N ILE A 52 -9.74 -17.47 11.19
CA ILE A 52 -8.78 -18.49 11.57
C ILE A 52 -7.75 -18.61 10.44
N LEU A 53 -6.48 -18.60 10.81
CA LEU A 53 -5.37 -18.78 9.88
C LEU A 53 -5.37 -20.20 9.34
N LYS A 54 -5.40 -20.34 8.01
CA LYS A 54 -5.25 -21.61 7.30
C LYS A 54 -3.98 -21.56 6.47
N GLN A 55 -3.08 -22.50 6.70
CA GLN A 55 -1.80 -22.61 6.02
C GLN A 55 -1.68 -23.96 5.32
N GLU A 56 -1.11 -23.93 4.12
CA GLU A 56 -0.73 -25.13 3.39
C GLU A 56 0.76 -25.06 3.06
N PHE A 57 1.46 -26.19 3.20
CA PHE A 57 2.89 -26.27 3.01
C PHE A 57 3.25 -27.19 1.84
N ASN A 58 4.35 -26.88 1.17
CA ASN A 58 4.95 -27.75 0.18
C ASN A 58 5.57 -28.97 0.85
N LYS A 59 5.92 -29.99 0.04
CA LYS A 59 6.56 -31.24 0.54
C LYS A 59 7.92 -30.96 1.23
N ASP A 60 8.59 -29.85 0.86
CA ASP A 60 9.87 -29.45 1.45
C ASP A 60 9.73 -28.66 2.76
N GLY A 61 8.49 -28.43 3.22
CA GLY A 61 8.21 -27.67 4.43
C GLY A 61 8.06 -26.17 4.24
N SER A 62 8.28 -25.64 3.03
CA SER A 62 8.06 -24.22 2.73
C SER A 62 6.58 -23.89 2.66
N LEU A 63 6.22 -22.64 3.01
CA LEU A 63 4.85 -22.18 2.94
C LEU A 63 4.41 -22.06 1.47
N PHE A 64 3.35 -22.80 1.12
CA PHE A 64 2.74 -22.73 -0.21
C PHE A 64 1.65 -21.67 -0.27
N TYR A 65 0.80 -21.62 0.76
CA TYR A 65 -0.39 -20.80 0.73
C TYR A 65 -0.88 -20.54 2.15
N GLU A 66 -1.32 -19.33 2.41
CA GLU A 66 -1.96 -18.99 3.67
C GLU A 66 -3.15 -18.05 3.43
N THR A 67 -4.20 -18.24 4.19
CA THR A 67 -5.40 -17.42 4.13
C THR A 67 -6.10 -17.38 5.49
N TYR A 68 -6.95 -16.39 5.68
CA TYR A 68 -7.82 -16.30 6.84
C TYR A 68 -9.26 -16.61 6.42
N ASN A 69 -9.84 -17.59 7.09
CA ASN A 69 -11.24 -18.01 6.85
C ASN A 69 -12.03 -17.91 8.15
N PHE A 70 -13.29 -17.54 8.03
CA PHE A 70 -14.22 -17.62 9.15
C PHE A 70 -14.65 -19.07 9.42
N PRO A 71 -15.18 -19.39 10.64
CA PRO A 71 -15.66 -20.75 10.94
C PRO A 71 -16.69 -21.28 9.94
N SER A 72 -17.45 -20.40 9.27
CA SER A 72 -18.38 -20.75 8.18
C SER A 72 -17.70 -21.24 6.91
N GLY A 73 -16.36 -21.13 6.81
CA GLY A 73 -15.57 -21.48 5.63
C GLY A 73 -15.36 -20.34 4.63
N LYS A 74 -16.00 -19.19 4.85
CA LYS A 74 -15.85 -18.01 3.99
C LYS A 74 -14.51 -17.33 4.21
N ASN A 75 -13.83 -16.93 3.12
CA ASN A 75 -12.61 -16.13 3.20
C ASN A 75 -12.87 -14.78 3.85
N ASP A 76 -11.91 -14.32 4.64
CA ASP A 76 -11.91 -12.95 5.14
C ASP A 76 -11.36 -12.01 4.06
N ASP A 77 -12.25 -11.36 3.33
CA ASP A 77 -11.92 -10.42 2.26
C ASP A 77 -12.11 -8.94 2.68
N ARG A 78 -12.29 -8.67 3.97
CA ARG A 78 -12.51 -7.32 4.49
C ARG A 78 -11.37 -6.37 4.17
N TRP A 79 -10.14 -6.88 4.15
CA TRP A 79 -8.94 -6.11 3.78
C TRP A 79 -9.06 -5.49 2.38
N TYR A 80 -9.62 -6.25 1.44
CA TYR A 80 -9.79 -5.80 0.05
C TYR A 80 -10.71 -4.58 -0.04
N HIS A 81 -11.90 -4.68 0.55
CA HIS A 81 -12.86 -3.58 0.55
C HIS A 81 -12.31 -2.35 1.28
N TRP A 82 -11.64 -2.59 2.41
CA TRP A 82 -11.03 -1.52 3.18
C TRP A 82 -9.91 -0.79 2.39
N CYS A 83 -9.04 -1.53 1.72
CA CYS A 83 -7.97 -0.94 0.91
C CYS A 83 -8.52 -0.12 -0.26
N VAL A 84 -9.49 -0.67 -0.99
CA VAL A 84 -10.12 0.06 -2.11
C VAL A 84 -10.81 1.34 -1.62
N GLU A 85 -11.45 1.30 -0.47
CA GLU A 85 -12.19 2.42 0.10
C GLU A 85 -11.29 3.50 0.71
N ASN A 86 -10.18 3.10 1.33
CA ASN A 86 -9.32 4.01 2.09
C ASN A 86 -8.00 4.34 1.39
N TRP A 87 -7.35 3.38 0.75
CA TRP A 87 -6.11 3.61 0.00
C TRP A 87 -6.34 4.02 -1.45
N ASP A 88 -7.54 3.73 -1.99
CA ASP A 88 -7.89 3.86 -3.42
C ASP A 88 -7.13 2.88 -4.31
N THR A 89 -6.50 1.87 -3.73
CA THR A 89 -5.84 0.77 -4.44
C THR A 89 -5.94 -0.52 -3.62
N LYS A 90 -5.80 -1.65 -4.31
CA LYS A 90 -6.12 -2.96 -3.76
C LYS A 90 -5.14 -3.47 -2.68
N TRP A 91 -3.84 -3.24 -2.87
CA TRP A 91 -2.79 -3.81 -2.00
C TRP A 91 -1.55 -2.91 -1.95
N GLU A 92 -0.52 -3.38 -1.24
CA GLU A 92 0.76 -2.69 -1.15
C GLU A 92 1.39 -2.47 -2.53
N PRO A 93 2.20 -1.43 -2.71
CA PRO A 93 2.83 -1.12 -3.98
C PRO A 93 3.96 -2.07 -4.33
N ASP A 94 4.24 -2.19 -5.62
CA ASP A 94 5.49 -2.73 -6.12
C ASP A 94 6.47 -1.56 -6.31
N VAL A 95 7.40 -1.40 -5.38
CA VAL A 95 8.36 -0.28 -5.41
C VAL A 95 9.45 -0.56 -6.45
N LEU A 96 9.54 0.32 -7.43
CA LEU A 96 10.48 0.20 -8.55
C LEU A 96 11.82 0.88 -8.26
N GLY A 97 11.79 2.00 -7.56
CA GLY A 97 13.00 2.74 -7.25
C GLY A 97 12.79 3.84 -6.22
N ILE A 98 13.85 4.12 -5.46
CA ILE A 98 13.90 5.21 -4.50
C ILE A 98 15.20 5.96 -4.81
N GLU A 99 15.09 7.22 -5.20
CA GLU A 99 16.24 8.04 -5.59
C GLU A 99 16.31 9.32 -4.76
N VAL A 100 17.42 9.49 -4.04
CA VAL A 100 17.76 10.77 -3.42
C VAL A 100 18.43 11.62 -4.50
N GLN A 101 17.66 12.52 -5.11
CA GLN A 101 18.16 13.36 -6.20
C GLN A 101 19.06 14.49 -5.70
N ASP A 102 18.72 15.01 -4.50
CA ASP A 102 19.46 16.07 -3.84
C ASP A 102 19.17 15.98 -2.34
N TYR A 103 19.87 16.77 -1.52
CA TYR A 103 19.64 16.80 -0.07
C TYR A 103 18.21 17.22 0.30
N ASP A 104 17.51 17.92 -0.57
CA ASP A 104 16.14 18.43 -0.36
C ASP A 104 15.09 17.78 -1.28
N THR A 105 15.46 16.74 -2.05
CA THR A 105 14.56 16.11 -3.04
C THR A 105 14.68 14.60 -3.03
N LEU A 106 13.56 13.92 -2.86
CA LEU A 106 13.43 12.47 -2.92
C LEU A 106 12.40 12.08 -3.98
N GLU A 107 12.76 11.16 -4.87
CA GLU A 107 11.83 10.62 -5.85
C GLU A 107 11.60 9.13 -5.62
N ILE A 108 10.33 8.72 -5.58
CA ILE A 108 9.93 7.33 -5.40
C ILE A 108 9.03 6.95 -6.57
N SER A 109 9.34 5.83 -7.22
CA SER A 109 8.51 5.24 -8.27
C SER A 109 8.01 3.87 -7.85
N PHE A 110 6.74 3.61 -8.13
CA PHE A 110 6.11 2.34 -7.78
C PHE A 110 4.89 2.07 -8.64
N ASN A 111 4.51 0.79 -8.71
CA ASN A 111 3.27 0.37 -9.36
C ASN A 111 2.20 0.07 -8.33
N THR A 112 0.97 0.44 -8.64
CA THR A 112 -0.21 0.09 -7.85
C THR A 112 -1.24 -0.65 -8.71
N ALA A 113 -2.14 -1.39 -8.07
CA ALA A 113 -3.19 -2.11 -8.77
C ALA A 113 -4.34 -1.16 -9.15
N TRP A 114 -4.59 -0.99 -10.44
CA TRP A 114 -5.71 -0.29 -11.07
C TRP A 114 -5.69 1.23 -11.00
N SER A 115 -5.30 1.82 -9.88
CA SER A 115 -5.46 3.26 -9.63
C SER A 115 -4.36 3.82 -8.73
N PRO A 116 -4.14 5.15 -8.74
CA PRO A 116 -3.19 5.76 -7.84
C PRO A 116 -3.69 5.70 -6.38
N PRO A 117 -2.77 5.61 -5.39
CA PRO A 117 -3.13 5.48 -3.98
C PRO A 117 -3.45 6.84 -3.34
N GLU A 118 -4.52 7.49 -3.80
CA GLU A 118 -4.88 8.85 -3.37
C GLU A 118 -5.07 8.98 -1.86
N GLY A 119 -5.74 7.99 -1.23
CA GLY A 119 -5.97 8.00 0.21
C GLY A 119 -4.69 7.86 1.02
N VAL A 120 -3.74 7.05 0.55
CA VAL A 120 -2.42 6.90 1.19
C VAL A 120 -1.63 8.20 1.10
N ILE A 121 -1.61 8.84 -0.08
CA ILE A 121 -0.89 10.10 -0.28
C ILE A 121 -1.51 11.24 0.54
N ALA A 122 -2.82 11.27 0.67
CA ALA A 122 -3.49 12.23 1.54
C ALA A 122 -3.01 12.09 2.99
N LYS A 123 -2.89 10.86 3.50
CA LYS A 123 -2.35 10.58 4.83
C LYS A 123 -0.87 10.96 4.95
N LEU A 124 -0.09 10.71 3.91
CA LEU A 124 1.32 11.09 3.89
C LEU A 124 1.48 12.61 4.00
N ARG A 125 0.65 13.36 3.28
CA ARG A 125 0.61 14.83 3.37
C ARG A 125 0.23 15.32 4.77
N GLU A 126 -0.72 14.66 5.42
CA GLU A 126 -1.10 14.98 6.80
C GLU A 126 0.04 14.74 7.79
N LYS A 127 0.78 13.65 7.61
CA LYS A 127 1.90 13.28 8.51
C LYS A 127 3.13 14.18 8.33
N PHE A 128 3.33 14.71 7.14
CA PHE A 128 4.47 15.56 6.78
C PHE A 128 4.00 16.87 6.15
N PRO A 129 3.28 17.71 6.92
CA PRO A 129 2.70 18.94 6.36
C PRO A 129 3.73 19.97 5.92
N GLU A 130 4.97 19.88 6.41
CA GLU A 130 6.06 20.76 6.03
C GLU A 130 6.78 20.33 4.75
N LEU A 131 6.50 19.14 4.23
CA LEU A 131 7.02 18.68 2.94
C LEU A 131 6.06 19.01 1.80
N THR A 132 6.60 19.24 0.62
CA THR A 132 5.84 19.38 -0.61
C THR A 132 5.91 18.10 -1.40
N PHE A 133 4.75 17.57 -1.81
CA PHE A 133 4.64 16.35 -2.61
C PHE A 133 4.09 16.66 -3.98
N GLN A 134 4.75 16.15 -5.01
CA GLN A 134 4.25 16.17 -6.38
C GLN A 134 4.05 14.72 -6.81
N CYS A 135 2.81 14.33 -7.06
CA CYS A 135 2.44 12.95 -7.36
C CYS A 135 1.87 12.85 -8.77
N PHE A 136 2.44 11.99 -9.57
CA PHE A 136 2.02 11.72 -10.94
C PHE A 136 1.66 10.25 -11.09
N TYR A 137 0.61 9.95 -11.86
CA TYR A 137 0.26 8.57 -12.20
C TYR A 137 0.04 8.41 -13.70
N ASP A 138 0.28 7.19 -14.17
CA ASP A 138 0.01 6.77 -15.55
C ASP A 138 -0.57 5.35 -15.51
N GLU A 139 -1.81 5.22 -15.96
CA GLU A 139 -2.50 3.93 -16.10
C GLU A 139 -2.79 3.70 -17.58
N PRO A 140 -1.84 3.07 -18.32
CA PRO A 140 -1.96 2.92 -19.77
C PRO A 140 -3.09 1.99 -20.21
N GLY A 141 -3.52 1.05 -19.37
CA GLY A 141 -4.64 0.16 -19.68
C GLY A 141 -5.96 0.89 -19.87
N CYS A 142 -6.16 2.00 -19.16
CA CYS A 142 -7.33 2.87 -19.31
C CYS A 142 -7.04 4.16 -20.07
N GLU A 143 -5.82 4.34 -20.53
CA GLU A 143 -5.36 5.55 -21.24
C GLU A 143 -5.57 6.83 -20.43
N ILE A 144 -5.32 6.77 -19.12
CA ILE A 144 -5.43 7.93 -18.21
C ILE A 144 -4.10 8.18 -17.49
N ALA A 145 -3.80 9.45 -17.32
CA ALA A 145 -2.63 9.91 -16.58
C ALA A 145 -2.92 11.29 -15.99
N GLY A 146 -2.20 11.66 -14.94
CA GLY A 146 -2.36 12.96 -14.33
C GLY A 146 -1.63 13.12 -13.01
N TYR A 147 -1.92 14.22 -12.34
CA TYR A 147 -1.42 14.51 -11.01
C TYR A 147 -2.51 14.32 -9.96
N TYR A 148 -2.09 13.97 -8.75
CA TYR A 148 -3.01 13.75 -7.63
C TYR A 148 -2.41 14.17 -6.29
#